data_d769ae7b523af753a94c5369a48f2af0
#
_entry.id   d769ae7b523af753a94c5369a48f2af0
#
_cell.length_a   1.000
_cell.length_b   1.000
_cell.length_c   1.000
_cell.angle_alpha   90.00
_cell.angle_beta   90.00
_cell.angle_gamma   90.00
#
_symmetry.space_group_name_H-M   'P 1'
#
loop_
_entity.id
_entity.type
_entity.pdbx_description
1 polymer ?
#
loop_
_entity_poly.entity_id
_entity_poly.type
_entity_poly.pdbx_seq_one_letter_code
_entity_poly.pdbx_strand_id
1 'polypeptide(L)'
;MKQVKKAKILTPQDLTQILTYIEQTPFAPRNRALVLITVLAGLCAKETAALLVSDVMDEQGQIKDIIHLRPEQTKNKQAHSVIISDQLKLELQRYFTTYHPNTPAAPLFFTQKNAIRGFSQNTLTQHLFWLYKRSGIDASSESGRNTYRHAQSSKTHLSVAK
;
A
#
# COMPACT_ATOMS: atom_id res chain seq x y z
N MET A 1 -16.73 -18.00 22.29
CA MET A 1 -15.77 -18.03 21.18
C MET A 1 -15.95 -16.79 20.31
N LYS A 2 -14.94 -15.94 20.26
CA LYS A 2 -14.97 -14.80 19.35
C LYS A 2 -14.75 -15.29 17.92
N GLN A 3 -15.74 -15.12 17.06
CA GLN A 3 -15.55 -15.34 15.63
C GLN A 3 -14.62 -14.24 15.10
N VAL A 4 -13.50 -14.65 14.51
CA VAL A 4 -12.61 -13.71 13.83
C VAL A 4 -13.30 -13.30 12.52
N LYS A 5 -13.71 -12.04 12.46
CA LYS A 5 -14.31 -11.49 11.24
C LYS A 5 -13.26 -11.45 10.13
N LYS A 6 -13.53 -12.11 9.02
CA LYS A 6 -12.67 -12.06 7.84
C LYS A 6 -12.67 -10.64 7.28
N ALA A 7 -11.49 -10.14 6.93
CA ALA A 7 -11.38 -8.83 6.31
C ALA A 7 -12.08 -8.82 4.95
N LYS A 8 -12.78 -7.72 4.67
CA LYS A 8 -13.53 -7.54 3.44
C LYS A 8 -12.64 -7.64 2.21
N ILE A 9 -13.12 -8.32 1.18
CA ILE A 9 -12.55 -8.25 -0.16
C ILE A 9 -13.17 -7.02 -0.85
N LEU A 10 -12.32 -6.09 -1.31
CA LEU A 10 -12.78 -4.84 -1.89
C LEU A 10 -13.27 -5.07 -3.32
N THR A 11 -14.46 -4.57 -3.62
CA THR A 11 -14.97 -4.55 -4.99
C THR A 11 -14.39 -3.37 -5.75
N PRO A 12 -14.47 -3.34 -7.11
CA PRO A 12 -14.07 -2.15 -7.87
C PRO A 12 -14.82 -0.89 -7.43
N GLN A 13 -16.10 -1.01 -7.05
CA GLN A 13 -16.90 0.11 -6.55
C GLN A 13 -16.39 0.60 -5.19
N ASP A 14 -16.02 -0.34 -4.31
CA ASP A 14 -15.40 0.00 -3.03
C ASP A 14 -14.12 0.80 -3.25
N LEU A 15 -13.26 0.33 -4.15
CA LEU A 15 -12.00 1.02 -4.46
C LEU A 15 -12.24 2.43 -5.00
N THR A 16 -13.18 2.59 -5.92
CA THR A 16 -13.54 3.90 -6.45
C THR A 16 -13.98 4.84 -5.32
N GLN A 17 -14.81 4.36 -4.41
CA GLN A 17 -15.29 5.14 -3.26
C GLN A 17 -14.14 5.53 -2.33
N ILE A 18 -13.25 4.59 -2.02
CA ILE A 18 -12.08 4.83 -1.18
C ILE A 18 -11.17 5.88 -1.83
N LEU A 19 -10.83 5.72 -3.10
CA LEU A 19 -9.92 6.62 -3.80
C LEU A 19 -10.51 8.01 -3.98
N THR A 20 -11.81 8.11 -4.21
CA THR A 20 -12.52 9.39 -4.27
C THR A 20 -12.43 10.14 -2.95
N TYR A 21 -12.66 9.43 -1.83
CA TYR A 21 -12.51 10.03 -0.51
C TYR A 21 -11.07 10.48 -0.27
N ILE A 22 -10.08 9.65 -0.64
CA ILE A 22 -8.66 9.94 -0.42
C ILE A 22 -8.23 11.24 -1.10
N GLU A 23 -8.80 11.58 -2.26
CA GLU A 23 -8.48 12.83 -2.97
C GLU A 23 -8.71 14.08 -2.12
N GLN A 24 -9.59 14.00 -1.13
CA GLN A 24 -9.91 15.11 -0.24
C GLN A 24 -9.06 15.12 1.03
N THR A 25 -8.17 14.13 1.21
CA THR A 25 -7.37 14.02 2.43
C THR A 25 -6.04 14.75 2.28
N PRO A 26 -5.45 15.21 3.41
CA PRO A 26 -4.04 15.65 3.39
C PRO A 26 -3.16 14.47 2.92
N PHE A 27 -2.15 14.78 2.12
CA PHE A 27 -1.24 13.76 1.58
C PHE A 27 -1.96 12.72 0.71
N ALA A 28 -2.90 13.17 -0.12
CA ALA A 28 -3.69 12.28 -0.97
C ALA A 28 -2.84 11.34 -1.83
N PRO A 29 -1.75 11.77 -2.51
CA PRO A 29 -0.92 10.84 -3.27
C PRO A 29 -0.30 9.74 -2.41
N ARG A 30 0.13 10.07 -1.18
CA ARG A 30 0.64 9.08 -0.23
C ARG A 30 -0.44 8.08 0.16
N ASN A 31 -1.61 8.57 0.55
CA ASN A 31 -2.72 7.71 1.00
C ASN A 31 -3.19 6.80 -0.13
N ARG A 32 -3.25 7.33 -1.35
CA ARG A 32 -3.61 6.55 -2.53
C ARG A 32 -2.58 5.44 -2.78
N ALA A 33 -1.29 5.75 -2.73
CA ALA A 33 -0.23 4.77 -2.92
C ALA A 33 -0.25 3.70 -1.82
N LEU A 34 -0.53 4.09 -0.57
CA LEU A 34 -0.64 3.15 0.56
C LEU A 34 -1.73 2.11 0.31
N VAL A 35 -2.93 2.54 -0.06
CA VAL A 35 -4.02 1.61 -0.34
C VAL A 35 -3.68 0.73 -1.54
N LEU A 36 -3.19 1.32 -2.61
CA LEU A 36 -2.98 0.60 -3.87
C LEU A 36 -1.82 -0.40 -3.81
N ILE A 37 -0.79 -0.14 -2.99
CA ILE A 37 0.28 -1.14 -2.84
C ILE A 37 -0.22 -2.40 -2.14
N THR A 38 -1.16 -2.26 -1.19
CA THR A 38 -1.76 -3.44 -0.55
C THR A 38 -2.66 -4.21 -1.51
N VAL A 39 -3.40 -3.51 -2.36
CA VAL A 39 -4.34 -4.12 -3.32
C VAL A 39 -3.61 -4.70 -4.54
N LEU A 40 -2.61 -4.00 -5.06
CA LEU A 40 -1.95 -4.36 -6.32
C LEU A 40 -0.72 -5.24 -6.14
N ALA A 41 -0.11 -5.24 -4.95
CA ALA A 41 1.06 -6.07 -4.65
C ALA A 41 0.82 -7.05 -3.49
N GLY A 42 -0.32 -6.96 -2.81
CA GLY A 42 -0.69 -7.89 -1.76
C GLY A 42 0.08 -7.75 -0.47
N LEU A 43 0.67 -6.58 -0.21
CA LEU A 43 1.45 -6.37 1.00
C LEU A 43 0.54 -6.12 2.20
N CYS A 44 0.91 -6.68 3.37
CA CYS A 44 0.24 -6.37 4.63
C CYS A 44 0.77 -5.07 5.23
N ALA A 45 0.16 -4.61 6.32
CA ALA A 45 0.56 -3.35 6.96
C ALA A 45 2.02 -3.38 7.42
N LYS A 46 2.48 -4.49 8.01
CA LYS A 46 3.88 -4.63 8.44
C LYS A 46 4.86 -4.47 7.28
N GLU A 47 4.60 -5.17 6.19
CA GLU A 47 5.46 -5.14 5.00
C GLU A 47 5.46 -3.75 4.36
N THR A 48 4.30 -3.14 4.24
CA THR A 48 4.15 -1.80 3.68
C THR A 48 4.88 -0.76 4.53
N ALA A 49 4.73 -0.82 5.85
CA ALA A 49 5.40 0.10 6.77
C ALA A 49 6.93 -0.03 6.74
N ALA A 50 7.43 -1.23 6.45
CA ALA A 50 8.86 -1.51 6.43
C ALA A 50 9.56 -1.15 5.12
N LEU A 51 8.81 -0.74 4.09
CA LEU A 51 9.41 -0.42 2.78
C LEU A 51 10.27 0.83 2.84
N LEU A 52 11.42 0.74 2.18
CA LEU A 52 12.31 1.87 1.95
C LEU A 52 12.18 2.32 0.50
N VAL A 53 12.57 3.56 0.22
CA VAL A 53 12.60 4.08 -1.15
C VAL A 53 13.39 3.16 -2.08
N SER A 54 14.55 2.66 -1.61
CA SER A 54 15.38 1.75 -2.40
C SER A 54 14.73 0.40 -2.70
N ASP A 55 13.67 0.04 -2.00
CA ASP A 55 12.94 -1.20 -2.32
C ASP A 55 12.14 -1.08 -3.61
N VAL A 56 11.73 0.13 -3.99
CA VAL A 56 10.89 0.36 -5.18
C VAL A 56 11.57 1.19 -6.27
N MET A 57 12.66 1.88 -5.95
CA MET A 57 13.33 2.78 -6.89
C MET A 57 14.81 2.42 -6.99
N ASP A 58 15.32 2.37 -8.21
CA ASP A 58 16.74 2.09 -8.45
C ASP A 58 17.59 3.37 -8.37
N GLU A 59 18.91 3.22 -8.58
CA GLU A 59 19.85 4.32 -8.47
C GLU A 59 19.66 5.39 -9.55
N GLN A 60 19.00 5.04 -10.66
CA GLN A 60 18.71 5.98 -11.75
C GLN A 60 17.36 6.68 -11.57
N GLY A 61 16.68 6.44 -10.45
CA GLY A 61 15.37 7.04 -10.19
C GLY A 61 14.20 6.35 -10.90
N GLN A 62 14.41 5.16 -11.43
CA GLN A 62 13.37 4.38 -12.10
C GLN A 62 12.69 3.45 -11.11
N ILE A 63 11.38 3.28 -11.26
CA ILE A 63 10.64 2.32 -10.43
C ILE A 63 11.03 0.90 -10.87
N LYS A 64 11.33 0.06 -9.89
CA LYS A 64 11.72 -1.33 -10.13
C LYS A 64 10.53 -2.16 -10.60
N ASP A 65 10.83 -3.32 -11.18
CA ASP A 65 9.81 -4.31 -11.58
C ASP A 65 9.42 -5.24 -10.43
N ILE A 66 10.29 -5.41 -9.46
CA ILE A 66 10.13 -6.38 -8.37
C ILE A 66 10.58 -5.74 -7.07
N ILE A 67 9.80 -5.97 -6.00
CA ILE A 67 10.23 -5.68 -4.63
C ILE A 67 10.76 -6.98 -4.04
N HIS A 68 12.00 -6.97 -3.56
CA HIS A 68 12.58 -8.07 -2.83
C HIS A 68 12.49 -7.79 -1.34
N LEU A 69 11.51 -8.43 -0.67
CA LEU A 69 11.32 -8.25 0.77
C LEU A 69 12.30 -9.11 1.54
N ARG A 70 13.02 -8.49 2.49
CA ARG A 70 13.92 -9.19 3.39
C ARG A 70 13.12 -9.85 4.52
N PRO A 71 13.65 -10.90 5.16
CA PRO A 71 12.92 -11.60 6.23
C PRO A 71 12.40 -10.67 7.34
N GLU A 72 13.19 -9.67 7.74
CA GLU A 72 12.80 -8.72 8.78
C GLU A 72 11.65 -7.82 8.37
N GLN A 73 11.38 -7.68 7.07
CA GLN A 73 10.27 -6.88 6.55
C GLN A 73 8.97 -7.66 6.47
N THR A 74 9.02 -8.98 6.48
CA THR A 74 7.84 -9.81 6.21
C THR A 74 7.15 -10.26 7.48
N LYS A 75 5.86 -10.56 7.36
CA LYS A 75 5.03 -11.01 8.47
C LYS A 75 5.44 -12.39 8.95
N ASN A 76 5.90 -13.28 8.05
CA ASN A 76 6.27 -14.65 8.37
C ASN A 76 7.79 -14.85 8.49
N LYS A 77 8.57 -13.75 8.48
CA LYS A 77 10.02 -13.75 8.61
C LYS A 77 10.75 -14.55 7.52
N GLN A 78 10.14 -14.67 6.35
CA GLN A 78 10.77 -15.31 5.20
C GLN A 78 10.88 -14.29 4.06
N ALA A 79 12.06 -14.28 3.40
CA ALA A 79 12.26 -13.44 2.22
C ALA A 79 11.28 -13.86 1.13
N HIS A 80 10.67 -12.88 0.46
CA HIS A 80 9.90 -13.16 -0.74
C HIS A 80 9.85 -11.93 -1.64
N SER A 81 9.49 -12.16 -2.90
CA SER A 81 9.47 -11.11 -3.91
C SER A 81 8.06 -10.89 -4.41
N VAL A 82 7.72 -9.64 -4.69
CA VAL A 82 6.43 -9.29 -5.29
C VAL A 82 6.66 -8.46 -6.54
N ILE A 83 5.81 -8.66 -7.55
CA ILE A 83 5.89 -7.94 -8.81
C ILE A 83 5.23 -6.58 -8.65
N ILE A 84 5.90 -5.54 -9.17
CA ILE A 84 5.31 -4.21 -9.30
C ILE A 84 4.66 -4.13 -10.68
N SER A 85 3.32 -4.17 -10.73
CA SER A 85 2.59 -4.07 -11.98
C SER A 85 2.78 -2.70 -12.62
N ASP A 86 2.49 -2.58 -13.91
CA ASP A 86 2.56 -1.29 -14.60
C ASP A 86 1.65 -0.26 -13.95
N GLN A 87 0.49 -0.67 -13.49
CA GLN A 87 -0.45 0.19 -12.79
C GLN A 87 0.13 0.71 -11.47
N LEU A 88 0.77 -0.16 -10.69
CA LEU A 88 1.40 0.24 -9.44
C LEU A 88 2.60 1.15 -9.70
N LYS A 89 3.36 0.92 -10.78
CA LYS A 89 4.45 1.82 -11.18
C LYS A 89 3.94 3.24 -11.38
N LEU A 90 2.82 3.41 -12.10
CA LEU A 90 2.24 4.73 -12.33
C LEU A 90 1.84 5.40 -11.02
N GLU A 91 1.28 4.66 -10.08
CA GLU A 91 0.89 5.21 -8.78
C GLU A 91 2.11 5.64 -7.96
N LEU A 92 3.17 4.85 -7.98
CA LEU A 92 4.40 5.21 -7.29
C LEU A 92 5.08 6.41 -7.94
N GLN A 93 5.06 6.51 -9.27
CA GLN A 93 5.58 7.68 -9.98
C GLN A 93 4.82 8.95 -9.56
N ARG A 94 3.49 8.89 -9.47
CA ARG A 94 2.68 10.02 -8.99
C ARG A 94 3.05 10.41 -7.56
N TYR A 95 3.21 9.41 -6.69
CA TYR A 95 3.61 9.67 -5.31
C TYR A 95 4.94 10.40 -5.26
N PHE A 96 5.93 9.97 -6.05
CA PHE A 96 7.24 10.60 -6.09
C PHE A 96 7.26 11.98 -6.73
N THR A 97 6.19 12.44 -7.38
CA THR A 97 6.10 13.85 -7.79
C THR A 97 5.88 14.76 -6.58
N THR A 98 5.40 14.21 -5.45
CA THR A 98 5.13 14.96 -4.22
C THR A 98 6.08 14.62 -3.08
N TYR A 99 6.75 13.48 -3.15
CA TYR A 99 7.68 13.02 -2.13
C TYR A 99 9.10 12.95 -2.70
N HIS A 100 10.00 13.80 -2.17
CA HIS A 100 11.38 13.91 -2.60
C HIS A 100 12.31 13.50 -1.45
N PRO A 101 12.53 12.18 -1.24
CA PRO A 101 13.39 11.73 -0.15
C PRO A 101 14.85 12.08 -0.42
N ASN A 102 15.59 12.38 0.65
CA ASN A 102 17.00 12.76 0.56
C ASN A 102 17.94 11.57 0.41
N THR A 103 17.48 10.36 0.70
CA THR A 103 18.32 9.18 0.73
C THR A 103 17.50 7.95 0.31
N PRO A 104 18.12 6.98 -0.39
CA PRO A 104 17.45 5.70 -0.69
C PRO A 104 17.01 4.92 0.56
N ALA A 105 17.65 5.16 1.71
CA ALA A 105 17.30 4.52 2.96
C ALA A 105 16.10 5.16 3.65
N ALA A 106 15.53 6.23 3.10
CA ALA A 106 14.34 6.87 3.66
C ALA A 106 13.14 5.91 3.59
N PRO A 107 12.21 5.99 4.54
CA PRO A 107 10.98 5.20 4.45
C PRO A 107 10.22 5.58 3.19
N LEU A 108 9.61 4.58 2.54
CA LEU A 108 8.79 4.85 1.35
C LEU A 108 7.59 5.72 1.71
N PHE A 109 6.92 5.41 2.82
CA PHE A 109 5.74 6.15 3.26
C PHE A 109 6.03 6.93 4.54
N PHE A 110 5.97 8.25 4.46
CA PHE A 110 6.19 9.14 5.60
C PHE A 110 4.89 9.39 6.36
N THR A 111 4.99 9.70 7.66
CA THR A 111 3.82 9.99 8.49
C THR A 111 3.43 11.46 8.45
N GLN A 112 4.41 12.36 8.51
CA GLN A 112 4.21 13.80 8.56
C GLN A 112 5.18 14.53 7.65
N LYS A 113 4.74 15.66 7.13
CA LYS A 113 5.45 16.44 6.11
C LYS A 113 6.85 16.89 6.52
N ASN A 114 7.05 17.25 7.79
CA ASN A 114 8.29 17.88 8.25
C ASN A 114 9.27 16.91 8.94
N ALA A 115 8.88 15.68 9.13
CA ALA A 115 9.76 14.66 9.67
C ALA A 115 9.69 13.45 8.74
N ILE A 116 10.85 13.11 8.15
CA ILE A 116 10.93 11.89 7.34
C ILE A 116 10.94 10.71 8.31
N ARG A 117 9.77 10.42 8.83
CA ARG A 117 9.52 9.30 9.74
C ARG A 117 8.54 8.36 9.09
N GLY A 118 8.89 7.08 9.01
CA GLY A 118 7.99 6.05 8.49
C GLY A 118 6.92 5.68 9.49
N PHE A 119 5.89 5.02 9.00
CA PHE A 119 4.86 4.43 9.84
C PHE A 119 5.43 3.25 10.63
N SER A 120 5.00 3.09 11.87
CA SER A 120 5.10 1.79 12.53
C SER A 120 3.98 0.89 11.99
N GLN A 121 4.09 -0.42 12.23
CA GLN A 121 3.02 -1.36 11.84
C GLN A 121 1.67 -0.94 12.46
N ASN A 122 1.68 -0.59 13.74
CA ASN A 122 0.44 -0.23 14.46
C ASN A 122 -0.17 1.06 13.92
N THR A 123 0.64 2.10 13.70
CA THR A 123 0.14 3.37 13.16
C THR A 123 -0.40 3.19 11.76
N LEU A 124 0.24 2.39 10.93
CA LEU A 124 -0.25 2.14 9.57
C LEU A 124 -1.55 1.35 9.58
N THR A 125 -1.64 0.33 10.45
CA THR A 125 -2.87 -0.44 10.62
C THR A 125 -4.06 0.48 10.96
N GLN A 126 -3.85 1.39 11.92
CA GLN A 126 -4.88 2.36 12.31
C GLN A 126 -5.18 3.35 11.19
N HIS A 127 -4.16 3.82 10.49
CA HIS A 127 -4.33 4.77 9.41
C HIS A 127 -5.18 4.18 8.27
N LEU A 128 -4.89 2.95 7.86
CA LEU A 128 -5.67 2.25 6.83
C LEU A 128 -7.11 2.02 7.30
N PHE A 129 -7.30 1.60 8.55
CA PHE A 129 -8.64 1.43 9.13
C PHE A 129 -9.46 2.71 9.01
N TRP A 130 -8.88 3.86 9.38
CA TRP A 130 -9.58 5.14 9.32
C TRP A 130 -9.86 5.60 7.90
N LEU A 131 -8.94 5.35 6.96
CA LEU A 131 -9.19 5.67 5.55
C LEU A 131 -10.41 4.91 5.03
N TYR A 132 -10.50 3.61 5.33
CA TYR A 132 -11.64 2.81 4.91
C TYR A 132 -12.93 3.27 5.60
N LYS A 133 -12.88 3.42 6.92
CA LYS A 133 -14.06 3.81 7.69
C LYS A 133 -14.63 5.16 7.24
N ARG A 134 -13.76 6.14 7.06
CA ARG A 134 -14.19 7.48 6.63
C ARG A 134 -14.67 7.51 5.20
N SER A 135 -14.22 6.59 4.36
CA SER A 135 -14.74 6.44 3.01
C SER A 135 -16.08 5.70 2.95
N GLY A 136 -16.56 5.18 4.10
CA GLY A 136 -17.83 4.44 4.18
C GLY A 136 -17.71 2.96 3.90
N ILE A 137 -16.48 2.41 3.91
CA ILE A 137 -16.23 1.00 3.61
C ILE A 137 -15.85 0.27 4.90
N ASP A 138 -16.57 -0.82 5.21
CA ASP A 138 -16.29 -1.67 6.38
C ASP A 138 -15.16 -2.64 6.04
N ALA A 139 -13.94 -2.14 6.07
CA ALA A 139 -12.72 -2.87 5.72
C ALA A 139 -11.66 -2.69 6.81
N SER A 140 -10.61 -3.49 6.76
CA SER A 140 -9.49 -3.44 7.70
C SER A 140 -8.16 -3.39 6.94
N SER A 141 -7.05 -3.25 7.68
CA SER A 141 -5.71 -3.23 7.10
C SER A 141 -5.38 -4.49 6.28
N GLU A 142 -6.07 -5.60 6.51
CA GLU A 142 -5.87 -6.84 5.77
C GLU A 142 -6.69 -6.91 4.47
N SER A 143 -7.63 -5.99 4.26
CA SER A 143 -8.54 -6.03 3.10
C SER A 143 -7.80 -5.90 1.77
N GLY A 144 -6.77 -5.06 1.70
CA GLY A 144 -5.97 -4.93 0.48
C GLY A 144 -5.31 -6.23 0.07
N ARG A 145 -4.61 -6.89 1.02
CA ARG A 145 -3.98 -8.18 0.77
C ARG A 145 -5.00 -9.25 0.36
N ASN A 146 -6.14 -9.31 1.07
CA ASN A 146 -7.20 -10.28 0.76
C ASN A 146 -7.77 -10.04 -0.63
N THR A 147 -7.94 -8.78 -1.02
CA THR A 147 -8.40 -8.40 -2.36
C THR A 147 -7.40 -8.85 -3.43
N TYR A 148 -6.11 -8.62 -3.21
CA TYR A 148 -5.05 -9.07 -4.10
C TYR A 148 -5.08 -10.59 -4.26
N ARG A 149 -5.12 -11.33 -3.14
CA ARG A 149 -5.14 -12.80 -3.15
C ARG A 149 -6.37 -13.35 -3.85
N HIS A 150 -7.53 -12.71 -3.63
CA HIS A 150 -8.77 -13.11 -4.31
C HIS A 150 -8.64 -12.93 -5.83
N ALA A 151 -8.10 -11.80 -6.28
CA ALA A 151 -7.89 -11.53 -7.70
C ALA A 151 -6.92 -12.55 -8.34
N GLN A 152 -5.86 -12.92 -7.61
CA GLN A 152 -4.90 -13.91 -8.09
C GLN A 152 -5.52 -15.31 -8.20
N SER A 153 -6.30 -15.73 -7.20
CA SER A 153 -6.89 -17.07 -7.18
C SER A 153 -8.03 -17.22 -8.19
N SER A 154 -8.79 -16.15 -8.44
CA SER A 154 -9.91 -16.17 -9.40
C SER A 154 -9.48 -15.78 -10.81
N LYS A 155 -8.21 -15.41 -11.01
CA LYS A 155 -7.69 -14.86 -12.27
C LYS A 155 -8.48 -13.63 -12.74
N THR A 156 -9.11 -12.92 -11.80
CA THR A 156 -9.88 -11.71 -12.08
C THR A 156 -8.93 -10.54 -12.23
N HIS A 157 -9.10 -9.77 -13.30
CA HIS A 157 -8.30 -8.57 -13.52
C HIS A 157 -8.89 -7.41 -12.73
N LEU A 158 -8.08 -6.83 -11.79
CA LEU A 158 -8.49 -5.65 -11.05
C LEU A 158 -8.19 -4.40 -11.89
N SER A 159 -9.26 -3.73 -12.31
CA SER A 159 -9.15 -2.44 -12.96
C SER A 159 -9.37 -1.35 -11.92
N VAL A 160 -8.42 -0.43 -11.80
CA VAL A 160 -8.55 0.75 -10.94
C VAL A 160 -8.76 1.95 -11.84
N ALA A 161 -9.80 2.75 -11.56
CA ALA A 161 -10.09 3.96 -12.30
C ALA A 161 -8.89 4.92 -12.23
N LYS A 162 -8.51 5.45 -13.37
CA LYS A 162 -7.41 6.41 -13.51
C LYS A 162 -7.74 7.73 -12.83
#